data_b0e58557be4e12914e7545e0468e28da
#
_entry.id   b0e58557be4e12914e7545e0468e28da
#
_cell.length_a   1.000
_cell.length_b   1.000
_cell.length_c   1.000
_cell.angle_alpha   90.00
_cell.angle_beta   90.00
_cell.angle_gamma   90.00
#
_symmetry.space_group_name_H-M   'P 1'
#
loop_
_entity.id
_entity.type
_entity.pdbx_description
1 polymer ?
#
loop_
_entity_poly.entity_id
_entity_poly.type
_entity_poly.pdbx_seq_one_letter_code
_entity_poly.pdbx_strand_id
1 'polypeptide(L)' 'LPILFKREKYGHPISDYMIQPPDKILEHEAIQSVVQKFEDKHTWMLPVVDKQNRYMGFISKSRILNAYREQLVKIQQ' A
#
# COMPACT_ATOMS: atom_id res chain seq x y z
N LEU A 1 30.74 -11.50 15.95
CA LEU A 1 29.41 -10.98 16.06
C LEU A 1 29.37 -9.49 16.16
N PRO A 2 30.19 -8.86 17.00
CA PRO A 2 30.22 -7.41 17.00
C PRO A 2 30.48 -6.83 15.62
N ILE A 3 31.19 -7.56 14.82
CA ILE A 3 31.53 -7.12 13.46
C ILE A 3 30.30 -6.83 12.65
N LEU A 4 29.23 -7.57 12.89
CA LEU A 4 28.01 -7.39 12.13
C LEU A 4 27.35 -6.05 12.36
N PHE A 5 27.74 -5.39 13.42
CA PHE A 5 27.12 -4.14 13.79
C PHE A 5 28.00 -2.94 13.60
N LYS A 6 29.12 -3.11 12.95
CA LYS A 6 30.00 -1.99 12.67
C LYS A 6 29.41 -1.15 11.56
N ARG A 7 28.99 0.02 11.91
CA ARG A 7 28.31 0.89 10.97
C ARG A 7 29.20 1.41 9.87
N GLU A 8 30.45 1.60 10.17
CA GLU A 8 31.39 2.08 9.17
C GLU A 8 31.52 1.14 8.00
N LYS A 9 31.33 -0.12 8.26
CA LYS A 9 31.48 -1.13 7.24
C LYS A 9 30.17 -1.50 6.58
N TYR A 10 29.09 -1.47 7.35
CA TYR A 10 27.76 -1.85 6.89
C TYR A 10 26.81 -0.69 7.08
N GLY A 11 27.30 0.49 6.85
CA GLY A 11 26.73 1.68 7.41
C GLY A 11 25.57 2.32 6.71
N HIS A 12 25.04 1.70 5.67
CA HIS A 12 23.89 2.31 5.04
C HIS A 12 22.65 2.13 5.91
N PRO A 13 21.88 3.19 6.15
CA PRO A 13 20.65 3.03 6.91
C PRO A 13 19.69 2.12 6.18
N ILE A 14 18.81 1.49 6.96
CA ILE A 14 17.84 0.57 6.38
C ILE A 14 16.98 1.25 5.30
N SER A 15 16.81 2.56 5.43
CA SER A 15 16.02 3.31 4.45
C SER A 15 16.60 3.25 3.04
N ASP A 16 17.92 3.03 2.91
CA ASP A 16 18.54 2.89 1.59
C ASP A 16 18.11 1.61 0.87
N TYR A 17 17.63 0.64 1.63
CA TYR A 17 17.23 -0.65 1.09
C TYR A 17 15.73 -0.84 1.04
N MET A 18 14.99 0.13 1.54
CA MET A 18 13.54 0.04 1.53
C MET A 18 13.00 0.34 0.14
N ILE A 19 11.99 -0.44 -0.23
CA ILE A 19 11.26 -0.18 -1.46
C ILE A 19 10.07 0.69 -1.09
N GLN A 20 10.03 1.89 -1.63
CA GLN A 20 8.91 2.78 -1.41
C GLN A 20 7.68 2.21 -2.11
N PRO A 21 6.53 2.18 -1.44
CA PRO A 21 5.31 1.77 -2.13
C PRO A 21 5.00 2.77 -3.24
N PRO A 22 4.47 2.30 -4.37
CA PRO A 22 4.19 3.21 -5.48
C PRO A 22 3.12 4.23 -5.16
N ASP A 23 2.27 3.94 -4.18
CA ASP A 23 1.23 4.86 -3.77
C ASP A 23 0.72 4.44 -2.39
N LYS A 24 -0.21 5.18 -1.86
CA LYS A 24 -0.85 4.85 -0.58
C LYS A 24 -2.32 5.18 -0.68
N ILE A 25 -3.12 4.56 0.18
CA ILE A 25 -4.57 4.69 0.18
C ILE A 25 -4.99 5.34 1.48
N LEU A 26 -5.85 6.35 1.40
CA LEU A 26 -6.46 6.94 2.57
C LEU A 26 -7.63 6.08 3.02
N GLU A 27 -7.84 5.96 4.33
CA GLU A 27 -8.84 5.03 4.87
C GLU A 27 -10.26 5.29 4.38
N HIS A 28 -10.56 6.52 3.99
CA HIS A 28 -11.90 6.89 3.51
C HIS A 28 -11.92 7.16 2.01
N GLU A 29 -10.91 6.72 1.31
CA GLU A 29 -10.85 6.94 -0.13
C GLU A 29 -11.91 6.12 -0.85
N ALA A 30 -12.50 6.69 -1.89
CA ALA A 30 -13.53 5.99 -2.67
C ALA A 30 -12.94 4.76 -3.36
N ILE A 31 -13.76 3.71 -3.49
CA ILE A 31 -13.30 2.45 -4.09
C ILE A 31 -12.80 2.66 -5.51
N GLN A 32 -13.48 3.49 -6.31
CA GLN A 32 -13.05 3.75 -7.68
C GLN A 32 -11.66 4.33 -7.73
N SER A 33 -11.35 5.24 -6.81
CA SER A 33 -10.03 5.84 -6.73
C SER A 33 -8.97 4.79 -6.37
N VAL A 34 -9.30 3.90 -5.44
CA VAL A 34 -8.39 2.83 -5.02
C VAL A 34 -8.12 1.88 -6.19
N VAL A 35 -9.16 1.48 -6.91
CA VAL A 35 -9.02 0.61 -8.08
C VAL A 35 -8.10 1.26 -9.10
N GLN A 36 -8.28 2.55 -9.34
CA GLN A 36 -7.46 3.28 -10.30
C GLN A 36 -5.99 3.28 -9.89
N LYS A 37 -5.72 3.43 -8.60
CA LYS A 37 -4.34 3.39 -8.11
C LYS A 37 -3.70 2.05 -8.37
N PHE A 38 -4.41 0.95 -8.15
CA PHE A 38 -3.88 -0.37 -8.44
C PHE A 38 -3.59 -0.55 -9.93
N GLU A 39 -4.48 -0.04 -10.78
CA GLU A 39 -4.29 -0.13 -12.23
C GLU A 39 -3.10 0.70 -12.69
N ASP A 40 -2.99 1.92 -12.20
CA ASP A 40 -1.93 2.84 -12.62
C ASP A 40 -0.55 2.39 -12.15
N LYS A 41 -0.48 1.77 -10.99
CA LYS A 41 0.81 1.42 -10.38
C LYS A 41 1.21 -0.03 -10.59
N HIS A 42 0.33 -0.83 -11.19
CA HIS A 42 0.62 -2.24 -11.49
C HIS A 42 1.12 -2.99 -10.26
N THR A 43 0.45 -2.81 -9.15
CA THR A 43 0.86 -3.43 -7.89
C THR A 43 -0.27 -4.31 -7.36
N TRP A 44 0.09 -5.23 -6.47
CA TRP A 44 -0.87 -6.16 -5.90
C TRP A 44 -1.35 -5.74 -4.53
N MET A 45 -0.58 -4.91 -3.84
CA MET A 45 -0.91 -4.48 -2.49
C MET A 45 -0.49 -3.02 -2.33
N LEU A 46 -1.31 -2.28 -1.60
CA LEU A 46 -1.00 -0.89 -1.27
C LEU A 46 -1.24 -0.66 0.22
N PRO A 47 -0.42 0.17 0.86
CA PRO A 47 -0.62 0.50 2.26
C PRO A 47 -1.79 1.45 2.43
N VAL A 48 -2.49 1.29 3.54
CA VAL A 48 -3.60 2.16 3.92
C VAL A 48 -3.15 3.02 5.09
N VAL A 49 -3.40 4.31 5.00
CA VAL A 49 -3.03 5.27 6.04
C VAL A 49 -4.26 6.05 6.48
N ASP A 50 -4.18 6.60 7.68
CA ASP A 50 -5.24 7.45 8.22
C ASP A 50 -5.02 8.91 7.84
N LYS A 51 -5.86 9.79 8.37
CA LYS A 51 -5.78 11.22 8.07
C LYS A 51 -4.46 11.85 8.47
N GLN A 52 -3.79 11.26 9.46
CA GLN A 52 -2.50 11.76 9.93
C GLN A 52 -1.34 11.05 9.26
N ASN A 53 -1.62 10.34 8.18
CA ASN A 53 -0.61 9.61 7.42
C ASN A 53 0.04 8.49 8.22
N ARG A 54 -0.70 7.90 9.17
CA ARG A 54 -0.22 6.78 9.96
C ARG A 54 -0.64 5.47 9.30
N TYR A 55 0.30 4.55 9.28
CA TYR A 55 0.09 3.26 8.67
C TYR A 55 -0.99 2.45 9.42
N MET A 56 -1.96 1.93 8.69
CA MET A 56 -3.04 1.14 9.25
C MET A 56 -2.99 -0.33 8.81
N GLY A 57 -2.44 -0.60 7.65
CA GLY A 57 -2.37 -1.96 7.13
C GLY A 57 -2.20 -1.93 5.63
N PHE A 58 -2.37 -3.10 5.02
CA PHE A 58 -2.30 -3.23 3.57
C PHE A 58 -3.63 -3.74 3.05
N ILE A 59 -3.93 -3.38 1.80
CA ILE A 59 -5.08 -3.94 1.13
C ILE A 59 -4.62 -4.56 -0.18
N SER A 60 -5.21 -5.71 -0.54
CA SER A 60 -4.84 -6.39 -1.77
C SER A 60 -5.75 -5.97 -2.92
N LYS A 61 -5.19 -6.05 -4.13
CA LYS A 61 -5.93 -5.72 -5.34
C LYS A 61 -7.17 -6.60 -5.49
N SER A 62 -7.04 -7.91 -5.24
CA SER A 62 -8.17 -8.81 -5.43
C SER A 62 -9.30 -8.50 -4.46
N ARG A 63 -8.98 -8.12 -3.24
CA ARG A 63 -10.00 -7.79 -2.26
C ARG A 63 -10.76 -6.53 -2.65
N ILE A 64 -10.05 -5.53 -3.15
CA ILE A 64 -10.69 -4.29 -3.55
C ILE A 64 -11.54 -4.47 -4.81
N LEU A 65 -11.09 -5.30 -5.73
CA LEU A 65 -11.86 -5.60 -6.94
C LEU A 65 -13.14 -6.36 -6.62
N ASN A 66 -13.09 -7.27 -5.65
CA ASN A 66 -14.29 -7.96 -5.22
C ASN A 66 -15.31 -7.01 -4.61
N ALA A 67 -14.83 -6.10 -3.76
CA ALA A 67 -15.71 -5.08 -3.18
C ALA A 67 -16.32 -4.18 -4.25
N TYR A 68 -15.54 -3.83 -5.25
CA TYR A 68 -16.00 -2.99 -6.35
C TYR A 68 -17.10 -3.70 -7.14
N ARG A 69 -16.92 -4.98 -7.43
CA ARG A 69 -17.95 -5.78 -8.11
C ARG A 69 -19.24 -5.82 -7.31
N GLU A 70 -19.14 -6.00 -6.01
CA GLU A 70 -20.33 -6.03 -5.15
C GLU A 70 -21.08 -4.72 -5.22
N GLN A 71 -20.35 -3.59 -5.24
CA GLN A 71 -20.99 -2.30 -5.38
C GLN A 71 -21.70 -2.14 -6.72
N LEU A 72 -21.08 -2.60 -7.79
CA LEU A 72 -21.71 -2.53 -9.12
C LEU A 72 -22.98 -3.34 -9.18
N VAL A 73 -22.97 -4.53 -8.59
CA VAL A 73 -24.17 -5.36 -8.56
C VAL A 73 -25.31 -4.66 -7.80
N LYS A 74 -24.99 -4.04 -6.66
CA LYS A 74 -26.01 -3.32 -5.89
C LYS A 74 -26.59 -2.16 -6.66
N ILE A 75 -25.77 -1.47 -7.42
CA ILE A 75 -26.24 -0.34 -8.21
C ILE A 75 -27.18 -0.79 -9.32
N GLN A 76 -26.92 -1.96 -9.88
CA GLN A 76 -27.72 -2.49 -10.97
C GLN A 76 -29.05 -3.07 -10.51
N GLN A 77 -29.21 -3.31 -9.25
CA GLN A 77 -30.46 -3.82 -8.71
C GLN A 77 -31.39 -2.65 -8.39
#